data_cbbb1892d168c80e4512ba5b7d930ee6
#
_entry.id   cbbb1892d168c80e4512ba5b7d930ee6
#
_cell.length_a   1.000
_cell.length_b   1.000
_cell.length_c   1.000
_cell.angle_alpha   90.00
_cell.angle_beta   90.00
_cell.angle_gamma   90.00
#
_symmetry.space_group_name_H-M   'P 1'
#
loop_
_entity.id
_entity.type
_entity.pdbx_description
1 polymer ?
#
loop_
_entity_poly.entity_id
_entity_poly.type
_entity_poly.pdbx_seq_one_letter_code
_entity_poly.pdbx_strand_id
1 'polypeptide(L)'
;MLNRLARERLETSFPLCWVAGEVSNLTYASSGHVYFSLKDAAAQVRCVMFRNRAQILGWRLENGQHIEARVLVTLYEARGDFQLNVEAARRAGVGDLYEKFLQLKDRLEREGLFSSAAKRSLPAFPRCIGIVTSLQAAALRDVLSTLRRRAPHVHIVLYPTPVQGDGAAAQIAGAIQTAGERHDCDLLIVCRGGGSIEDLWAFNDEGVARAIRTCPIPVISGIGHETDFTIADFAADQRAPTPTAAAELAAPEQATLLGRLADL
;
A
#
# COMPACT_ATOMS: atom_id res chain seq x y z
N MET A 1 39.19 -30.64 3.67
CA MET A 1 38.47 -31.60 4.58
C MET A 1 37.74 -30.88 5.69
N LEU A 2 38.39 -30.03 6.51
CA LEU A 2 37.73 -29.34 7.65
C LEU A 2 36.56 -28.41 7.23
N ASN A 3 36.78 -27.52 6.25
CA ASN A 3 35.75 -26.58 5.79
C ASN A 3 34.49 -27.30 5.26
N ARG A 4 34.66 -28.44 4.57
CA ARG A 4 33.54 -29.25 4.10
C ARG A 4 32.74 -29.82 5.25
N LEU A 5 33.39 -30.38 6.27
CA LEU A 5 32.73 -30.91 7.46
C LEU A 5 32.00 -29.82 8.24
N ALA A 6 32.62 -28.65 8.38
CA ALA A 6 31.97 -27.50 9.03
C ALA A 6 30.74 -27.03 8.26
N ARG A 7 30.81 -26.94 6.93
CA ARG A 7 29.67 -26.61 6.07
C ARG A 7 28.54 -27.63 6.24
N GLU A 8 28.84 -28.93 6.12
CA GLU A 8 27.84 -29.99 6.26
C GLU A 8 27.14 -29.93 7.63
N ARG A 9 27.91 -29.62 8.69
CA ARG A 9 27.33 -29.44 10.04
C ARG A 9 26.44 -28.23 10.14
N LEU A 10 26.82 -27.08 9.57
CA LEU A 10 25.99 -25.87 9.56
C LEU A 10 24.68 -26.10 8.80
N GLU A 11 24.78 -26.63 7.57
CA GLU A 11 23.60 -26.88 6.72
C GLU A 11 22.64 -27.91 7.31
N THR A 12 23.16 -28.89 8.08
CA THR A 12 22.34 -29.88 8.76
C THR A 12 21.71 -29.35 10.06
N SER A 13 22.44 -28.50 10.79
CA SER A 13 22.01 -27.99 12.11
C SER A 13 21.06 -26.80 12.01
N PHE A 14 21.16 -26.01 10.94
CA PHE A 14 20.32 -24.85 10.71
C PHE A 14 19.42 -25.09 9.49
N PRO A 15 18.13 -25.38 9.70
CA PRO A 15 17.19 -25.46 8.61
C PRO A 15 17.04 -24.10 7.95
N LEU A 16 16.46 -24.07 6.76
CA LEU A 16 16.16 -22.81 6.06
C LEU A 16 15.30 -21.91 6.95
N CYS A 17 15.82 -20.77 7.35
CA CYS A 17 15.19 -19.87 8.33
C CYS A 17 15.12 -18.42 7.82
N TRP A 18 14.29 -17.62 8.46
CA TRP A 18 14.22 -16.18 8.24
C TRP A 18 15.13 -15.45 9.21
N VAL A 19 15.94 -14.53 8.69
CA VAL A 19 16.84 -13.67 9.47
C VAL A 19 16.52 -12.22 9.12
N ALA A 20 16.26 -11.41 10.13
CA ALA A 20 16.02 -9.97 9.99
C ALA A 20 17.30 -9.18 10.23
N GLY A 21 17.47 -8.06 9.53
CA GLY A 21 18.59 -7.17 9.74
C GLY A 21 18.61 -6.00 8.76
N GLU A 22 19.50 -5.06 9.02
CA GLU A 22 19.76 -3.92 8.13
C GLU A 22 20.79 -4.31 7.08
N VAL A 23 20.52 -4.00 5.82
CA VAL A 23 21.42 -4.20 4.69
C VAL A 23 22.57 -3.21 4.75
N SER A 24 23.80 -3.72 4.68
CA SER A 24 25.03 -2.91 4.62
C SER A 24 26.04 -3.52 3.66
N ASN A 25 27.04 -2.75 3.23
CA ASN A 25 28.11 -3.18 2.31
C ASN A 25 27.58 -3.81 1.02
N LEU A 26 26.50 -3.27 0.48
CA LEU A 26 25.79 -3.80 -0.67
C LEU A 26 26.63 -3.62 -1.96
N THR A 27 26.77 -4.70 -2.70
CA THR A 27 27.50 -4.72 -3.98
C THR A 27 26.75 -5.60 -4.98
N TYR A 28 26.44 -5.03 -6.14
CA TYR A 28 25.93 -5.75 -7.30
C TYR A 28 27.10 -6.13 -8.20
N ALA A 29 27.45 -7.41 -8.26
CA ALA A 29 28.53 -7.88 -9.08
C ALA A 29 28.14 -7.97 -10.57
N SER A 30 29.12 -7.85 -11.47
CA SER A 30 28.94 -8.00 -12.92
C SER A 30 28.39 -9.38 -13.32
N SER A 31 28.61 -10.40 -12.49
CA SER A 31 28.06 -11.75 -12.63
C SER A 31 26.54 -11.82 -12.36
N GLY A 32 25.93 -10.74 -11.85
CA GLY A 32 24.54 -10.68 -11.45
C GLY A 32 24.25 -11.20 -10.03
N HIS A 33 25.28 -11.62 -9.29
CA HIS A 33 25.15 -11.93 -7.87
C HIS A 33 25.10 -10.64 -7.05
N VAL A 34 24.38 -10.69 -5.92
CA VAL A 34 24.31 -9.56 -4.98
C VAL A 34 24.99 -9.99 -3.69
N TYR A 35 25.97 -9.20 -3.26
CA TYR A 35 26.69 -9.38 -2.00
C TYR A 35 26.34 -8.24 -1.05
N PHE A 36 26.04 -8.56 0.18
CA PHE A 36 25.75 -7.59 1.22
C PHE A 36 26.00 -8.17 2.60
N SER A 37 25.87 -7.37 3.61
CA SER A 37 25.86 -7.84 5.00
C SER A 37 24.52 -7.54 5.62
N LEU A 38 24.00 -8.45 6.41
CA LEU A 38 22.92 -8.18 7.37
C LEU A 38 23.54 -7.87 8.71
N LYS A 39 23.14 -6.75 9.31
CA LYS A 39 23.59 -6.34 10.64
C LYS A 39 22.41 -6.04 11.54
N ASP A 40 22.59 -6.26 12.85
CA ASP A 40 21.76 -5.77 13.92
C ASP A 40 22.60 -4.96 14.93
N ALA A 41 22.08 -4.72 16.12
CA ALA A 41 22.79 -3.97 17.16
C ALA A 41 24.02 -4.72 17.73
N ALA A 42 24.12 -6.05 17.55
CA ALA A 42 25.10 -6.91 18.19
C ALA A 42 26.01 -7.64 17.22
N ALA A 43 25.55 -7.90 15.99
CA ALA A 43 26.24 -8.78 15.05
C ALA A 43 26.10 -8.34 13.59
N GLN A 44 27.00 -8.86 12.77
CA GLN A 44 26.98 -8.69 11.33
C GLN A 44 27.35 -10.01 10.64
N VAL A 45 26.63 -10.38 9.59
CA VAL A 45 26.89 -11.58 8.82
C VAL A 45 26.91 -11.28 7.32
N ARG A 46 27.82 -11.92 6.59
CA ARG A 46 27.87 -11.81 5.12
C ARG A 46 26.77 -12.60 4.46
N CYS A 47 26.16 -11.99 3.45
CA CYS A 47 25.08 -12.57 2.66
C CYS A 47 25.46 -12.60 1.19
N VAL A 48 25.07 -13.66 0.50
CA VAL A 48 25.13 -13.75 -0.95
C VAL A 48 23.74 -14.15 -1.48
N MET A 49 23.25 -13.41 -2.44
CA MET A 49 22.05 -13.75 -3.21
C MET A 49 22.50 -14.06 -4.64
N PHE A 50 22.28 -15.28 -5.09
CA PHE A 50 22.64 -15.71 -6.43
C PHE A 50 21.76 -15.03 -7.48
N ARG A 51 22.30 -14.88 -8.70
CA ARG A 51 21.67 -14.16 -9.82
C ARG A 51 20.20 -14.56 -10.05
N ASN A 52 19.91 -15.86 -10.06
CA ASN A 52 18.55 -16.38 -10.25
C ASN A 52 17.58 -15.88 -9.18
N ARG A 53 18.03 -15.78 -7.93
CA ARG A 53 17.22 -15.28 -6.81
C ARG A 53 17.10 -13.76 -6.85
N ALA A 54 18.18 -13.07 -7.18
CA ALA A 54 18.19 -11.61 -7.33
C ALA A 54 17.23 -11.12 -8.43
N GLN A 55 17.11 -11.86 -9.52
CA GLN A 55 16.18 -11.56 -10.62
C GLN A 55 14.71 -11.74 -10.25
N ILE A 56 14.40 -12.65 -9.36
CA ILE A 56 13.03 -12.93 -8.90
C ILE A 56 12.57 -11.93 -7.83
N LEU A 57 13.51 -11.22 -7.18
CA LEU A 57 13.20 -10.36 -6.04
C LEU A 57 12.20 -9.22 -6.38
N GLY A 58 12.17 -8.76 -7.64
CA GLY A 58 11.20 -7.76 -8.12
C GLY A 58 11.47 -6.31 -7.67
N TRP A 59 12.43 -6.11 -6.77
CA TRP A 59 12.87 -4.80 -6.28
C TRP A 59 14.38 -4.81 -5.98
N ARG A 60 14.99 -3.64 -5.85
CA ARG A 60 16.44 -3.52 -5.55
C ARG A 60 16.67 -3.34 -4.05
N LEU A 61 17.66 -4.05 -3.54
CA LEU A 61 18.19 -3.81 -2.20
C LEU A 61 18.92 -2.48 -2.15
N GLU A 62 18.87 -1.81 -0.99
CA GLU A 62 19.59 -0.56 -0.72
C GLU A 62 20.26 -0.63 0.64
N ASN A 63 21.41 0.06 0.79
CA ASN A 63 22.06 0.18 2.10
C ASN A 63 21.17 0.93 3.09
N GLY A 64 21.14 0.46 4.34
CA GLY A 64 20.29 1.01 5.38
C GLY A 64 18.86 0.43 5.41
N GLN A 65 18.50 -0.39 4.43
CA GLN A 65 17.18 -1.00 4.37
C GLN A 65 17.07 -2.18 5.34
N HIS A 66 16.02 -2.22 6.15
CA HIS A 66 15.69 -3.37 6.98
C HIS A 66 14.94 -4.42 6.16
N ILE A 67 15.46 -5.65 6.17
CA ILE A 67 14.88 -6.78 5.46
C ILE A 67 14.78 -8.02 6.33
N GLU A 68 13.88 -8.91 5.94
CA GLU A 68 13.87 -10.30 6.37
C GLU A 68 14.32 -11.15 5.18
N ALA A 69 15.40 -11.89 5.38
CA ALA A 69 15.97 -12.78 4.36
C ALA A 69 15.74 -14.24 4.76
N ARG A 70 15.21 -15.02 3.83
CA ARG A 70 15.14 -16.49 3.97
C ARG A 70 16.47 -17.05 3.53
N VAL A 71 17.19 -17.67 4.46
CA VAL A 71 18.59 -17.99 4.30
C VAL A 71 18.93 -19.43 4.60
N LEU A 72 19.92 -19.98 3.87
CA LEU A 72 20.65 -21.17 4.24
C LEU A 72 21.94 -20.73 4.92
N VAL A 73 22.16 -21.18 6.14
CA VAL A 73 23.41 -20.95 6.89
C VAL A 73 24.48 -21.88 6.36
N THR A 74 25.57 -21.33 5.86
CA THR A 74 26.59 -22.11 5.19
C THR A 74 27.99 -21.53 5.38
N LEU A 75 29.00 -22.23 4.85
CA LEU A 75 30.39 -21.81 4.86
C LEU A 75 30.93 -21.87 3.44
N TYR A 76 31.58 -20.79 2.98
CA TYR A 76 32.28 -20.76 1.71
C TYR A 76 33.60 -21.54 1.81
N GLU A 77 33.61 -22.77 1.30
CA GLU A 77 34.71 -23.75 1.50
C GLU A 77 36.08 -23.25 1.09
N ALA A 78 36.18 -22.46 -0.01
CA ALA A 78 37.44 -22.01 -0.54
C ALA A 78 38.19 -21.06 0.39
N ARG A 79 37.50 -20.32 1.25
CA ARG A 79 38.06 -19.36 2.21
C ARG A 79 37.80 -19.69 3.65
N GLY A 80 36.85 -20.57 3.92
CA GLY A 80 36.35 -20.84 5.27
C GLY A 80 35.45 -19.72 5.83
N ASP A 81 34.90 -18.86 4.98
CA ASP A 81 34.09 -17.74 5.40
C ASP A 81 32.66 -18.21 5.74
N PHE A 82 32.20 -17.88 6.94
CA PHE A 82 30.81 -18.04 7.34
C PHE A 82 29.94 -17.06 6.56
N GLN A 83 28.87 -17.55 5.94
CA GLN A 83 27.96 -16.73 5.15
C GLN A 83 26.53 -17.28 5.13
N LEU A 84 25.59 -16.42 4.75
CA LEU A 84 24.20 -16.77 4.48
C LEU A 84 23.95 -16.78 2.97
N ASN A 85 23.45 -17.89 2.44
CA ASN A 85 22.94 -17.94 1.08
C ASN A 85 21.46 -17.52 1.11
N VAL A 86 21.13 -16.38 0.48
CA VAL A 86 19.80 -15.80 0.49
C VAL A 86 18.96 -16.40 -0.63
N GLU A 87 17.89 -17.08 -0.26
CA GLU A 87 16.95 -17.74 -1.17
C GLU A 87 15.77 -16.81 -1.54
N ALA A 88 15.36 -15.95 -0.59
CA ALA A 88 14.33 -14.94 -0.78
C ALA A 88 14.56 -13.80 0.21
N ALA A 89 14.05 -12.62 -0.10
CA ALA A 89 14.03 -11.51 0.84
C ALA A 89 12.71 -10.74 0.72
N ARG A 90 12.30 -10.13 1.83
CA ARG A 90 11.17 -9.20 1.89
C ARG A 90 11.55 -8.02 2.77
N ARG A 91 10.87 -6.89 2.63
CA ARG A 91 11.07 -5.76 3.53
C ARG A 91 10.64 -6.17 4.94
N ALA A 92 11.44 -5.80 5.94
CA ALA A 92 11.13 -6.12 7.33
C ALA A 92 9.86 -5.36 7.77
N GLY A 93 9.02 -6.01 8.56
CA GLY A 93 7.77 -5.42 9.05
C GLY A 93 6.54 -5.63 8.14
N VAL A 94 6.71 -6.06 6.89
CA VAL A 94 5.54 -6.33 6.01
C VAL A 94 4.64 -7.42 6.58
N GLY A 95 5.22 -8.46 7.18
CA GLY A 95 4.46 -9.51 7.86
C GLY A 95 3.67 -8.97 9.06
N ASP A 96 4.29 -8.14 9.87
CA ASP A 96 3.66 -7.52 11.05
C ASP A 96 2.57 -6.52 10.65
N LEU A 97 2.79 -5.76 9.57
CA LEU A 97 1.79 -4.84 9.06
C LEU A 97 0.58 -5.60 8.52
N TYR A 98 0.80 -6.68 7.79
CA TYR A 98 -0.30 -7.50 7.28
C TYR A 98 -1.11 -8.16 8.41
N GLU A 99 -0.44 -8.64 9.45
CA GLU A 99 -1.11 -9.19 10.63
C GLU A 99 -1.93 -8.12 11.36
N LYS A 100 -1.37 -6.92 11.58
CA LYS A 100 -2.10 -5.78 12.14
C LYS A 100 -3.31 -5.39 11.31
N PHE A 101 -3.18 -5.40 9.98
CA PHE A 101 -4.29 -5.16 9.07
C PHE A 101 -5.42 -6.19 9.26
N LEU A 102 -5.08 -7.49 9.32
CA LEU A 102 -6.08 -8.55 9.52
C LEU A 102 -6.77 -8.43 10.88
N GLN A 103 -6.02 -8.18 11.96
CA GLN A 103 -6.57 -7.99 13.30
C GLN A 103 -7.51 -6.78 13.36
N LEU A 104 -7.12 -5.65 12.76
CA LEU A 104 -7.95 -4.45 12.70
C LEU A 104 -9.21 -4.69 11.88
N LYS A 105 -9.06 -5.31 10.70
CA LYS A 105 -10.19 -5.66 9.84
C LYS A 105 -11.22 -6.51 10.57
N ASP A 106 -10.79 -7.60 11.19
CA ASP A 106 -11.67 -8.54 11.92
C ASP A 106 -12.39 -7.84 13.09
N ARG A 107 -11.69 -6.97 13.83
CA ARG A 107 -12.32 -6.19 14.90
C ARG A 107 -13.41 -5.24 14.39
N LEU A 108 -13.10 -4.43 13.37
CA LEU A 108 -14.06 -3.46 12.83
C LEU A 108 -15.23 -4.14 12.10
N GLU A 109 -15.02 -5.31 11.52
CA GLU A 109 -16.06 -6.13 10.91
C GLU A 109 -17.03 -6.66 11.96
N ARG A 110 -16.53 -7.16 13.11
CA ARG A 110 -17.39 -7.56 14.26
C ARG A 110 -18.17 -6.39 14.86
N GLU A 111 -17.61 -5.19 14.85
CA GLU A 111 -18.32 -3.97 15.24
C GLU A 111 -19.40 -3.54 14.23
N GLY A 112 -19.47 -4.19 13.06
CA GLY A 112 -20.43 -3.87 12.00
C GLY A 112 -20.06 -2.64 11.17
N LEU A 113 -18.82 -2.12 11.28
CA LEU A 113 -18.41 -0.90 10.58
C LEU A 113 -18.46 -1.06 9.05
N PHE A 114 -18.31 -2.29 8.55
CA PHE A 114 -18.30 -2.62 7.12
C PHE A 114 -19.65 -3.16 6.60
N SER A 115 -20.69 -3.11 7.45
CA SER A 115 -22.03 -3.62 7.09
C SER A 115 -22.53 -2.98 5.80
N SER A 116 -22.94 -3.80 4.85
CA SER A 116 -23.54 -3.34 3.59
C SER A 116 -24.82 -2.54 3.79
N ALA A 117 -25.59 -2.86 4.84
CA ALA A 117 -26.80 -2.12 5.19
C ALA A 117 -26.54 -0.68 5.66
N ALA A 118 -25.32 -0.39 6.12
CA ALA A 118 -24.92 0.95 6.53
C ALA A 118 -24.30 1.77 5.38
N LYS A 119 -24.06 1.17 4.21
CA LYS A 119 -23.48 1.86 3.04
C LYS A 119 -24.56 2.67 2.33
N ARG A 120 -24.19 3.88 1.94
CA ARG A 120 -25.06 4.83 1.25
C ARG A 120 -24.98 4.64 -0.26
N SER A 121 -26.10 4.88 -0.94
CA SER A 121 -26.10 4.96 -2.40
C SER A 121 -25.40 6.24 -2.88
N LEU A 122 -24.67 6.14 -3.99
CA LEU A 122 -24.07 7.30 -4.62
C LEU A 122 -25.15 8.15 -5.31
N PRO A 123 -25.02 9.50 -5.32
CA PRO A 123 -25.91 10.36 -6.06
C PRO A 123 -25.78 10.09 -7.56
N ALA A 124 -26.90 9.94 -8.26
CA ALA A 124 -26.92 9.72 -9.70
C ALA A 124 -26.38 10.92 -10.51
N PHE A 125 -26.52 12.12 -9.97
CA PHE A 125 -26.12 13.38 -10.62
C PHE A 125 -25.51 14.33 -9.58
N PRO A 126 -24.24 14.10 -9.17
CA PRO A 126 -23.59 15.00 -8.23
C PRO A 126 -23.35 16.37 -8.89
N ARG A 127 -23.57 17.43 -8.16
CA ARG A 127 -23.24 18.82 -8.59
C ARG A 127 -21.86 19.23 -8.13
N CYS A 128 -21.44 18.69 -6.99
CA CYS A 128 -20.15 18.98 -6.39
C CYS A 128 -19.52 17.70 -5.86
N ILE A 129 -18.26 17.46 -6.24
CA ILE A 129 -17.45 16.33 -5.78
C ILE A 129 -16.29 16.86 -4.97
N GLY A 130 -16.18 16.39 -3.72
CA GLY A 130 -15.02 16.61 -2.88
C GLY A 130 -13.92 15.58 -3.19
N ILE A 131 -12.65 15.99 -3.13
CA ILE A 131 -11.51 15.09 -3.32
C ILE A 131 -10.55 15.26 -2.14
N VAL A 132 -10.33 14.18 -1.39
CA VAL A 132 -9.34 14.07 -0.30
C VAL A 132 -8.11 13.37 -0.86
N THR A 133 -7.03 14.12 -1.05
CA THR A 133 -5.75 13.61 -1.56
C THR A 133 -4.64 14.66 -1.44
N SER A 134 -3.40 14.28 -1.77
CA SER A 134 -2.28 15.22 -1.82
C SER A 134 -2.29 16.06 -3.09
N LEU A 135 -1.97 17.35 -2.97
CA LEU A 135 -1.85 18.28 -4.11
C LEU A 135 -0.84 17.84 -5.17
N GLN A 136 0.21 17.14 -4.74
CA GLN A 136 1.29 16.71 -5.62
C GLN A 136 1.05 15.31 -6.20
N ALA A 137 -0.01 14.61 -5.78
CA ALA A 137 -0.27 13.24 -6.17
C ALA A 137 -0.62 13.12 -7.67
N ALA A 138 -0.06 12.11 -8.33
CA ALA A 138 -0.50 11.72 -9.67
C ALA A 138 -1.99 11.37 -9.69
N ALA A 139 -2.46 10.69 -8.64
CA ALA A 139 -3.86 10.34 -8.44
C ALA A 139 -4.82 11.53 -8.56
N LEU A 140 -4.45 12.71 -8.05
CA LEU A 140 -5.27 13.92 -8.22
C LEU A 140 -5.41 14.31 -9.69
N ARG A 141 -4.30 14.28 -10.43
CA ARG A 141 -4.31 14.60 -11.87
C ARG A 141 -5.16 13.62 -12.67
N ASP A 142 -5.11 12.33 -12.31
CA ASP A 142 -5.89 11.29 -12.97
C ASP A 142 -7.39 11.47 -12.71
N VAL A 143 -7.78 11.75 -11.47
CA VAL A 143 -9.19 12.05 -11.09
C VAL A 143 -9.67 13.30 -11.80
N LEU A 144 -8.92 14.40 -11.76
CA LEU A 144 -9.31 15.66 -12.39
C LEU A 144 -9.43 15.53 -13.93
N SER A 145 -8.48 14.85 -14.57
CA SER A 145 -8.52 14.57 -16.00
C SER A 145 -9.75 13.77 -16.40
N THR A 146 -10.07 12.75 -15.61
CA THR A 146 -11.23 11.88 -15.85
C THR A 146 -12.54 12.65 -15.65
N LEU A 147 -12.70 13.37 -14.55
CA LEU A 147 -13.91 14.18 -14.29
C LEU A 147 -14.10 15.27 -15.33
N ARG A 148 -13.03 15.97 -15.73
CA ARG A 148 -13.08 17.02 -16.75
C ARG A 148 -13.59 16.48 -18.09
N ARG A 149 -13.23 15.27 -18.46
CA ARG A 149 -13.67 14.63 -19.70
C ARG A 149 -15.11 14.13 -19.61
N ARG A 150 -15.49 13.51 -18.46
CA ARG A 150 -16.78 12.82 -18.30
C ARG A 150 -17.91 13.74 -17.85
N ALA A 151 -17.61 14.64 -16.94
CA ALA A 151 -18.60 15.50 -16.28
C ALA A 151 -18.06 16.93 -16.07
N PRO A 152 -17.80 17.70 -17.17
CA PRO A 152 -17.20 19.03 -17.07
C PRO A 152 -18.06 20.06 -16.32
N HIS A 153 -19.32 19.74 -16.08
CA HIS A 153 -20.28 20.60 -15.34
C HIS A 153 -20.21 20.44 -13.82
N VAL A 154 -19.49 19.41 -13.33
CA VAL A 154 -19.39 19.14 -11.89
C VAL A 154 -18.36 20.06 -11.24
N HIS A 155 -18.75 20.70 -10.16
CA HIS A 155 -17.81 21.46 -9.34
C HIS A 155 -16.92 20.53 -8.53
N ILE A 156 -15.67 20.92 -8.35
CA ILE A 156 -14.70 20.13 -7.59
C ILE A 156 -14.20 20.97 -6.42
N VAL A 157 -14.30 20.40 -5.23
CA VAL A 157 -13.72 20.94 -4.00
C VAL A 157 -12.58 20.04 -3.56
N LEU A 158 -11.41 20.63 -3.35
CA LEU A 158 -10.23 19.85 -2.92
C LEU A 158 -10.02 20.01 -1.42
N TYR A 159 -9.85 18.88 -0.74
CA TYR A 159 -9.45 18.77 0.66
C TYR A 159 -8.00 18.25 0.71
N PRO A 160 -7.00 19.13 0.60
CA PRO A 160 -5.62 18.72 0.47
C PRO A 160 -5.10 18.14 1.79
N THR A 161 -4.52 16.93 1.70
CA THR A 161 -3.93 16.26 2.86
C THR A 161 -2.77 15.36 2.42
N PRO A 162 -1.73 15.16 3.25
CA PRO A 162 -0.77 14.09 3.03
C PRO A 162 -1.48 12.73 3.01
N VAL A 163 -1.07 11.86 2.10
CA VAL A 163 -1.64 10.52 1.91
C VAL A 163 -0.67 9.40 2.27
N GLN A 164 0.49 9.75 2.84
CA GLN A 164 1.53 8.84 3.33
C GLN A 164 2.43 9.57 4.33
N GLY A 165 3.21 8.81 5.10
CA GLY A 165 4.12 9.32 6.13
C GLY A 165 3.44 9.47 7.48
N ASP A 166 4.26 9.86 8.47
CA ASP A 166 3.83 9.98 9.86
C ASP A 166 2.73 11.02 10.03
N GLY A 167 1.67 10.65 10.74
CA GLY A 167 0.53 11.52 11.01
C GLY A 167 -0.44 11.71 9.83
N ALA A 168 -0.20 11.11 8.66
CA ALA A 168 -1.08 11.24 7.51
C ALA A 168 -2.50 10.71 7.81
N ALA A 169 -2.63 9.61 8.55
CA ALA A 169 -3.93 9.05 8.90
C ALA A 169 -4.83 10.05 9.64
N ALA A 170 -4.30 10.74 10.66
CA ALA A 170 -5.05 11.75 11.40
C ALA A 170 -5.48 12.93 10.50
N GLN A 171 -4.60 13.34 9.58
CA GLN A 171 -4.90 14.42 8.65
C GLN A 171 -5.95 14.00 7.59
N ILE A 172 -5.90 12.76 7.11
CA ILE A 172 -6.93 12.20 6.20
C ILE A 172 -8.29 12.17 6.92
N ALA A 173 -8.33 11.64 8.15
CA ALA A 173 -9.56 11.62 8.95
C ALA A 173 -10.11 13.04 9.17
N GLY A 174 -9.26 14.01 9.53
CA GLY A 174 -9.63 15.41 9.69
C GLY A 174 -10.15 16.06 8.39
N ALA A 175 -9.56 15.74 7.24
CA ALA A 175 -10.02 16.23 5.95
C ALA A 175 -11.41 15.68 5.59
N ILE A 176 -11.67 14.39 5.87
CA ILE A 176 -12.99 13.76 5.67
C ILE A 176 -14.04 14.40 6.60
N GLN A 177 -13.70 14.63 7.88
CA GLN A 177 -14.59 15.29 8.84
C GLN A 177 -14.91 16.73 8.39
N THR A 178 -13.90 17.49 7.99
CA THR A 178 -14.08 18.86 7.47
C THR A 178 -15.01 18.88 6.26
N ALA A 179 -14.85 17.92 5.32
CA ALA A 179 -15.76 17.80 4.18
C ALA A 179 -17.19 17.51 4.62
N GLY A 180 -17.36 16.62 5.59
CA GLY A 180 -18.66 16.31 6.17
C GLY A 180 -19.33 17.48 6.88
N GLU A 181 -18.58 18.30 7.62
CA GLU A 181 -19.08 19.47 8.34
C GLU A 181 -19.47 20.62 7.41
N ARG A 182 -18.72 20.81 6.32
CA ARG A 182 -18.97 21.89 5.36
C ARG A 182 -20.23 21.69 4.51
N HIS A 183 -20.61 20.44 4.25
CA HIS A 183 -21.77 20.08 3.43
C HIS A 183 -21.79 20.75 2.05
N ASP A 184 -20.63 21.08 1.49
CA ASP A 184 -20.49 21.76 0.19
C ASP A 184 -20.31 20.78 -0.99
N CYS A 185 -20.33 19.45 -0.72
CA CYS A 185 -20.19 18.41 -1.72
C CYS A 185 -21.32 17.37 -1.58
N ASP A 186 -21.72 16.76 -2.71
CA ASP A 186 -22.71 15.69 -2.78
C ASP A 186 -22.05 14.31 -2.62
N LEU A 187 -20.77 14.23 -2.90
CA LEU A 187 -19.96 13.00 -2.95
C LEU A 187 -18.51 13.31 -2.60
N LEU A 188 -17.85 12.40 -1.91
CA LEU A 188 -16.44 12.52 -1.55
C LEU A 188 -15.63 11.38 -2.17
N ILE A 189 -14.52 11.70 -2.82
CA ILE A 189 -13.52 10.74 -3.28
C ILE A 189 -12.30 10.81 -2.36
N VAL A 190 -11.94 9.71 -1.73
CA VAL A 190 -10.69 9.57 -0.98
C VAL A 190 -9.75 8.75 -1.84
N CYS A 191 -8.65 9.33 -2.30
CA CYS A 191 -7.82 8.63 -3.26
C CYS A 191 -6.32 8.81 -3.06
N ARG A 192 -5.60 7.76 -3.47
CA ARG A 192 -4.14 7.68 -3.54
C ARG A 192 -3.75 6.68 -4.62
N GLY A 193 -2.70 6.97 -5.38
CA GLY A 193 -2.12 6.03 -6.34
C GLY A 193 -1.59 4.77 -5.67
N GLY A 194 -1.15 3.78 -6.44
CA GLY A 194 -0.54 2.56 -5.94
C GLY A 194 0.75 2.79 -5.14
N GLY A 195 1.20 1.75 -4.47
CA GLY A 195 2.42 1.74 -3.66
C GLY A 195 2.54 0.46 -2.85
N SER A 196 3.55 0.37 -2.01
CA SER A 196 3.71 -0.74 -1.08
C SER A 196 2.69 -0.66 0.06
N ILE A 197 2.57 -1.74 0.85
CA ILE A 197 1.66 -1.76 2.00
C ILE A 197 1.99 -0.65 3.01
N GLU A 198 3.27 -0.31 3.18
CA GLU A 198 3.72 0.78 4.03
C GLU A 198 3.24 2.13 3.51
N ASP A 199 3.30 2.33 2.20
CA ASP A 199 2.83 3.54 1.54
C ASP A 199 1.32 3.74 1.66
N LEU A 200 0.55 2.66 1.71
CA LEU A 200 -0.91 2.66 1.87
C LEU A 200 -1.33 2.63 3.34
N TRP A 201 -0.38 2.51 4.28
CA TRP A 201 -0.67 2.23 5.68
C TRP A 201 -1.55 3.28 6.35
N ALA A 202 -1.46 4.54 5.95
CA ALA A 202 -2.31 5.61 6.45
C ALA A 202 -3.81 5.35 6.25
N PHE A 203 -4.18 4.52 5.28
CA PHE A 203 -5.56 4.12 5.00
C PHE A 203 -5.98 2.82 5.72
N ASN A 204 -5.04 2.19 6.44
CA ASN A 204 -5.29 1.07 7.36
C ASN A 204 -5.44 1.54 8.81
N ASP A 205 -5.87 2.77 9.00
CA ASP A 205 -6.08 3.39 10.30
C ASP A 205 -7.55 3.37 10.71
N GLU A 206 -7.82 3.06 11.98
CA GLU A 206 -9.18 3.01 12.53
C GLU A 206 -9.88 4.36 12.49
N GLY A 207 -9.16 5.46 12.76
CA GLY A 207 -9.69 6.82 12.73
C GLY A 207 -10.18 7.22 11.35
N VAL A 208 -9.45 6.81 10.29
CA VAL A 208 -9.86 7.02 8.89
C VAL A 208 -11.14 6.24 8.58
N ALA A 209 -11.21 4.96 8.96
CA ALA A 209 -12.38 4.13 8.76
C ALA A 209 -13.63 4.71 9.45
N ARG A 210 -13.47 5.15 10.69
CA ARG A 210 -14.57 5.77 11.46
C ARG A 210 -14.97 7.13 10.87
N ALA A 211 -14.02 7.96 10.44
CA ALA A 211 -14.30 9.22 9.75
C ALA A 211 -15.12 9.00 8.46
N ILE A 212 -14.77 7.98 7.65
CA ILE A 212 -15.54 7.60 6.46
C ILE A 212 -16.97 7.21 6.83
N ARG A 213 -17.18 6.39 7.87
CA ARG A 213 -18.51 5.91 8.26
C ARG A 213 -19.38 7.00 8.88
N THR A 214 -18.81 7.92 9.65
CA THR A 214 -19.54 9.04 10.28
C THR A 214 -19.74 10.23 9.34
N CYS A 215 -19.00 10.30 8.22
CA CYS A 215 -19.19 11.35 7.23
C CYS A 215 -20.62 11.32 6.69
N PRO A 216 -21.37 12.43 6.68
CA PRO A 216 -22.74 12.46 6.14
C PRO A 216 -22.80 12.35 4.62
N ILE A 217 -21.69 12.62 3.93
CA ILE A 217 -21.55 12.58 2.48
C ILE A 217 -21.13 11.16 2.06
N PRO A 218 -21.72 10.54 1.01
CA PRO A 218 -21.24 9.28 0.47
C PRO A 218 -19.77 9.34 0.07
N VAL A 219 -19.00 8.29 0.39
CA VAL A 219 -17.56 8.23 0.17
C VAL A 219 -17.20 7.13 -0.81
N ILE A 220 -16.48 7.46 -1.87
CA ILE A 220 -15.78 6.51 -2.74
C ILE A 220 -14.32 6.42 -2.31
N SER A 221 -13.84 5.21 -2.07
CA SER A 221 -12.42 4.93 -1.93
C SER A 221 -11.82 4.57 -3.29
N GLY A 222 -10.75 5.25 -3.69
CA GLY A 222 -9.96 4.98 -4.87
C GLY A 222 -8.48 4.88 -4.52
N ILE A 223 -8.11 3.86 -3.72
CA ILE A 223 -6.80 3.70 -3.11
C ILE A 223 -6.07 2.50 -3.73
N GLY A 224 -4.83 2.71 -4.17
CA GLY A 224 -3.99 1.65 -4.71
C GLY A 224 -4.38 1.19 -6.11
N HIS A 225 -4.27 -0.10 -6.34
CA HIS A 225 -4.63 -0.81 -7.57
C HIS A 225 -5.67 -1.91 -7.29
N GLU A 226 -5.97 -2.71 -8.28
CA GLU A 226 -7.02 -3.75 -8.22
C GLU A 226 -6.81 -4.75 -7.08
N THR A 227 -5.56 -5.13 -6.82
CA THR A 227 -5.18 -6.10 -5.79
C THR A 227 -4.99 -5.51 -4.39
N ASP A 228 -4.90 -4.19 -4.28
CA ASP A 228 -4.66 -3.51 -3.02
C ASP A 228 -5.98 -3.32 -2.29
N PHE A 229 -6.03 -3.73 -1.02
CA PHE A 229 -7.19 -3.51 -0.16
C PHE A 229 -6.74 -2.86 1.14
N THR A 230 -7.43 -1.78 1.50
CA THR A 230 -7.20 -1.05 2.75
C THR A 230 -8.45 -1.09 3.63
N ILE A 231 -8.30 -0.78 4.92
CA ILE A 231 -9.42 -0.64 5.85
C ILE A 231 -10.40 0.45 5.39
N ALA A 232 -9.88 1.52 4.79
CA ALA A 232 -10.70 2.58 4.19
C ALA A 232 -11.62 2.06 3.07
N ASP A 233 -11.17 1.08 2.27
CA ASP A 233 -11.97 0.48 1.20
C ASP A 233 -13.18 -0.28 1.74
N PHE A 234 -13.02 -0.99 2.87
CA PHE A 234 -14.11 -1.71 3.51
C PHE A 234 -15.11 -0.73 4.14
N ALA A 235 -14.61 0.38 4.72
CA ALA A 235 -15.46 1.39 5.36
C ALA A 235 -16.18 2.29 4.35
N ALA A 236 -15.66 2.52 3.15
CA ALA A 236 -16.25 3.35 2.11
C ALA A 236 -17.61 2.81 1.64
N ASP A 237 -18.47 3.71 1.18
CA ASP A 237 -19.76 3.34 0.59
C ASP A 237 -19.58 2.58 -0.71
N GLN A 238 -18.57 2.99 -1.52
CA GLN A 238 -18.16 2.29 -2.73
C GLN A 238 -16.64 2.24 -2.84
N ARG A 239 -16.10 1.08 -3.18
CA ARG A 239 -14.69 0.92 -3.55
C ARG A 239 -14.51 1.04 -5.06
N ALA A 240 -13.49 1.76 -5.48
CA ALA A 240 -12.96 1.74 -6.84
C ALA A 240 -11.53 1.15 -6.83
N PRO A 241 -11.13 0.36 -7.84
CA PRO A 241 -9.80 -0.24 -7.87
C PRO A 241 -8.67 0.77 -8.09
N THR A 242 -8.98 1.96 -8.62
CA THR A 242 -8.01 3.02 -8.89
C THR A 242 -8.64 4.40 -8.71
N PRO A 243 -7.82 5.47 -8.57
CA PRO A 243 -8.31 6.85 -8.56
C PRO A 243 -9.14 7.21 -9.82
N THR A 244 -8.72 6.74 -10.99
CA THR A 244 -9.45 6.92 -12.25
C THR A 244 -10.82 6.26 -12.20
N ALA A 245 -10.90 5.01 -11.76
CA ALA A 245 -12.16 4.30 -11.60
C ALA A 245 -13.07 4.96 -10.55
N ALA A 246 -12.50 5.56 -9.49
CA ALA A 246 -13.28 6.34 -8.53
C ALA A 246 -13.96 7.55 -9.18
N ALA A 247 -13.24 8.26 -10.05
CA ALA A 247 -13.80 9.37 -10.81
C ALA A 247 -14.89 8.91 -11.81
N GLU A 248 -14.73 7.74 -12.41
CA GLU A 248 -15.73 7.15 -13.30
C GLU A 248 -17.02 6.75 -12.58
N LEU A 249 -16.88 6.18 -11.37
CA LEU A 249 -18.04 5.85 -10.51
C LEU A 249 -18.73 7.10 -9.96
N ALA A 250 -17.95 8.16 -9.71
CA ALA A 250 -18.46 9.39 -9.11
C ALA A 250 -19.41 10.17 -10.02
N ALA A 251 -19.25 10.08 -11.35
CA ALA A 251 -20.07 10.86 -12.26
C ALA A 251 -20.40 10.06 -13.54
N PRO A 252 -21.67 10.07 -13.98
CA PRO A 252 -22.07 9.49 -15.24
C PRO A 252 -21.42 10.26 -16.39
N GLU A 253 -21.21 9.58 -17.51
CA GLU A 253 -20.67 10.20 -18.71
C GLU A 253 -21.69 11.15 -19.35
N GLN A 254 -21.27 12.38 -19.64
CA GLN A 254 -22.14 13.40 -20.23
C GLN A 254 -22.83 12.92 -21.51
N ALA A 255 -22.11 12.18 -22.37
CA ALA A 255 -22.67 11.62 -23.59
C ALA A 255 -23.87 10.68 -23.32
N THR A 256 -23.76 9.86 -22.27
CA THR A 256 -24.86 8.97 -21.84
C THR A 256 -26.08 9.76 -21.35
N LEU A 257 -25.86 10.89 -20.66
CA LEU A 257 -26.94 11.75 -20.20
C LEU A 257 -27.64 12.45 -21.35
N LEU A 258 -26.88 12.98 -22.31
CA LEU A 258 -27.42 13.62 -23.51
C LEU A 258 -28.20 12.62 -24.39
N GLY A 259 -27.71 11.38 -24.52
CA GLY A 259 -28.44 10.31 -25.18
C GLY A 259 -29.80 10.04 -24.55
N ARG A 260 -29.84 9.87 -23.22
CA ARG A 260 -31.11 9.66 -22.48
C ARG A 260 -32.10 10.82 -22.60
N LEU A 261 -31.60 12.06 -22.68
CA LEU A 261 -32.44 13.24 -22.90
C LEU A 261 -32.98 13.31 -24.33
N ALA A 262 -32.22 12.79 -25.31
CA ALA A 262 -32.68 12.75 -26.70
C ALA A 262 -33.74 11.64 -26.97
N ASP A 263 -33.77 10.62 -26.09
CA ASP A 263 -34.73 9.50 -26.20
C ASP A 263 -36.05 9.79 -25.43
N LEU A 264 -36.17 10.94 -24.75
CA LEU A 264 -37.39 11.46 -24.09
C LEU A 264 -38.17 12.41 -25.00
#